data_8c52ab62173819d8bed741e7aee2fcf5
#
_entry.id   8c52ab62173819d8bed741e7aee2fcf5
#
_cell.length_a   1.000
_cell.length_b   1.000
_cell.length_c   1.000
_cell.angle_alpha   90.00
_cell.angle_beta   90.00
_cell.angle_gamma   90.00
#
_symmetry.space_group_name_H-M   'P 1'
#
loop_
_entity.id
_entity.type
_entity.pdbx_description
1 polymer ?
#
loop_
_entity_poly.entity_id
_entity_poly.type
_entity_poly.pdbx_seq_one_letter_code
_entity_poly.pdbx_strand_id
1 'polypeptide(L)'
;MAAETLDAHKLDASTELAKRLLAQGSPLLAAFWDYDPRAERWTLMLVPSSPDDERALVRDAVHLLVDPPFLSAFSLADPAVDNRQIDRARVLGSSIRYEPYVGRRMDTAFIGGQYFESVVPVYLAPELMTHLPVAS
;
A
#
# COMPACT_ATOMS: atom_id res chain seq x y z
N MET A 1 -14.72 2.15 -20.36
CA MET A 1 -13.38 1.62 -20.51
C MET A 1 -12.94 0.93 -19.23
N ALA A 2 -12.33 -0.23 -19.34
CA ALA A 2 -11.88 -0.93 -18.15
C ALA A 2 -10.77 -0.16 -17.45
N ALA A 3 -10.70 -0.28 -16.13
CA ALA A 3 -9.60 0.28 -15.38
C ALA A 3 -8.29 -0.32 -15.89
N GLU A 4 -7.26 0.49 -15.88
CA GLU A 4 -5.94 0.05 -16.28
C GLU A 4 -5.52 -1.13 -15.42
N THR A 5 -4.99 -2.17 -16.05
CA THR A 5 -4.53 -3.34 -15.32
C THR A 5 -3.18 -3.03 -14.67
N LEU A 6 -3.09 -3.35 -13.40
CA LEU A 6 -1.84 -3.17 -12.67
C LEU A 6 -0.83 -4.23 -13.13
N ASP A 7 0.32 -3.77 -13.56
CA ASP A 7 1.39 -4.58 -14.13
C ASP A 7 2.02 -5.48 -13.06
N ALA A 8 2.26 -6.75 -13.40
CA ALA A 8 2.93 -7.68 -12.51
C ALA A 8 4.32 -7.19 -12.10
N HIS A 9 5.03 -6.50 -12.99
CA HIS A 9 6.34 -5.94 -12.71
C HIS A 9 6.25 -4.89 -11.60
N LYS A 10 5.22 -4.04 -11.64
CA LYS A 10 4.99 -3.05 -10.59
C LYS A 10 4.60 -3.70 -9.27
N LEU A 11 3.81 -4.76 -9.32
CA LEU A 11 3.45 -5.49 -8.12
C LEU A 11 4.67 -6.11 -7.45
N ASP A 12 5.52 -6.75 -8.23
CA ASP A 12 6.74 -7.36 -7.71
C ASP A 12 7.69 -6.30 -7.13
N ALA A 13 7.85 -5.18 -7.84
CA ALA A 13 8.69 -4.10 -7.37
C ALA A 13 8.17 -3.47 -6.08
N SER A 14 6.85 -3.30 -5.97
CA SER A 14 6.26 -2.73 -4.75
C SER A 14 6.42 -3.66 -3.56
N THR A 15 6.32 -4.97 -3.77
CA THR A 15 6.58 -5.96 -2.72
C THR A 15 8.02 -5.88 -2.27
N GLU A 16 8.97 -5.77 -3.20
CA GLU A 16 10.38 -5.65 -2.87
C GLU A 16 10.67 -4.34 -2.14
N LEU A 17 10.04 -3.24 -2.57
CA LEU A 17 10.19 -1.94 -1.90
C LEU A 17 9.73 -2.03 -0.45
N ALA A 18 8.57 -2.62 -0.20
CA ALA A 18 8.06 -2.79 1.15
C ALA A 18 9.02 -3.62 2.00
N LYS A 19 9.55 -4.71 1.46
CA LYS A 19 10.52 -5.56 2.17
C LYS A 19 11.76 -4.79 2.56
N ARG A 20 12.30 -3.97 1.66
CA ARG A 20 13.50 -3.19 1.93
C ARG A 20 13.25 -2.10 2.96
N LEU A 21 12.10 -1.43 2.88
CA LEU A 21 11.73 -0.43 3.88
C LEU A 21 11.66 -1.07 5.27
N LEU A 22 11.01 -2.23 5.38
CA LEU A 22 10.89 -2.92 6.65
C LEU A 22 12.25 -3.42 7.15
N ALA A 23 13.10 -3.92 6.26
CA ALA A 23 14.41 -4.43 6.63
C ALA A 23 15.31 -3.35 7.22
N GLN A 24 15.15 -2.12 6.80
CA GLN A 24 15.94 -1.00 7.35
C GLN A 24 15.25 -0.28 8.50
N GLY A 25 14.11 -0.81 8.97
CA GLY A 25 13.42 -0.27 10.12
C GLY A 25 12.57 0.96 9.82
N SER A 26 12.19 1.17 8.58
CA SER A 26 11.33 2.30 8.21
C SER A 26 9.94 2.15 8.84
N PRO A 27 9.31 3.27 9.26
CA PRO A 27 8.01 3.22 9.91
C PRO A 27 6.87 3.06 8.90
N LEU A 28 6.74 1.87 8.34
CA LEU A 28 5.73 1.54 7.35
C LEU A 28 4.58 0.76 7.99
N LEU A 29 3.39 1.32 7.96
CA LEU A 29 2.18 0.66 8.45
C LEU A 29 1.54 -0.21 7.38
N ALA A 30 1.50 0.30 6.16
CA ALA A 30 0.87 -0.40 5.06
C ALA A 30 1.39 0.11 3.72
N ALA A 31 1.27 -0.72 2.70
CA ALA A 31 1.51 -0.34 1.32
C ALA A 31 0.43 -0.99 0.47
N PHE A 32 -0.22 -0.21 -0.37
CA PHE A 32 -1.26 -0.75 -1.26
C PHE A 32 -1.37 0.11 -2.51
N TRP A 33 -1.76 -0.54 -3.62
CA TRP A 33 -2.08 0.17 -4.83
C TRP A 33 -3.54 0.59 -4.78
N ASP A 34 -3.80 1.86 -5.04
CA ASP A 34 -5.14 2.45 -5.01
C ASP A 34 -5.44 3.05 -6.37
N TYR A 35 -6.53 2.62 -6.98
CA TYR A 35 -6.92 3.15 -8.29
C TYR A 35 -7.75 4.41 -8.13
N ASP A 36 -7.31 5.47 -8.80
CA ASP A 36 -8.04 6.74 -8.85
C ASP A 36 -8.78 6.82 -10.20
N PRO A 37 -10.11 6.66 -10.20
CA PRO A 37 -10.86 6.70 -11.44
C PRO A 37 -10.87 8.08 -12.11
N ARG A 38 -10.64 9.14 -11.36
CA ARG A 38 -10.57 10.48 -11.91
C ARG A 38 -9.30 10.69 -12.71
N ALA A 39 -8.19 10.24 -12.18
CA ALA A 39 -6.90 10.30 -12.84
C ALA A 39 -6.67 9.12 -13.76
N GLU A 40 -7.52 8.12 -13.70
CA GLU A 40 -7.43 6.87 -14.46
C GLU A 40 -6.07 6.20 -14.30
N ARG A 41 -5.60 6.13 -13.05
CA ARG A 41 -4.30 5.52 -12.77
C ARG A 41 -4.23 4.95 -11.37
N TRP A 42 -3.26 4.07 -11.20
CA TRP A 42 -2.92 3.48 -9.92
C TRP A 42 -1.87 4.32 -9.20
N THR A 43 -2.02 4.45 -7.90
CA THR A 43 -1.01 5.08 -7.03
C THR A 43 -0.60 4.08 -5.97
N LEU A 44 0.70 3.93 -5.75
CA LEU A 44 1.21 3.13 -4.65
C LEU A 44 1.21 3.98 -3.39
N MET A 45 0.30 3.67 -2.48
CA MET A 45 0.21 4.37 -1.21
C MET A 45 1.14 3.73 -0.20
N LEU A 46 2.09 4.52 0.31
CA LEU A 46 2.96 4.12 1.40
C LEU A 46 2.47 4.85 2.65
N VAL A 47 1.98 4.09 3.61
CA VAL A 47 1.31 4.65 4.78
C VAL A 47 2.25 4.59 5.98
N PRO A 48 2.59 5.73 6.58
CA PRO A 48 3.46 5.74 7.76
C PRO A 48 2.73 5.19 8.99
N SER A 49 3.49 4.73 9.97
CA SER A 49 2.94 4.18 11.22
C SER A 49 2.20 5.21 12.04
N SER A 50 2.58 6.49 11.92
CA SER A 50 1.89 7.60 12.55
C SER A 50 2.11 8.84 11.70
N PRO A 51 1.32 9.92 11.91
CA PRO A 51 1.54 11.16 11.17
C PRO A 51 2.95 11.73 11.35
N ASP A 52 3.55 11.54 12.51
CA ASP A 52 4.90 12.05 12.79
C ASP A 52 5.99 11.30 12.03
N ASP A 53 5.69 10.11 11.55
CA ASP A 53 6.64 9.25 10.83
C ASP A 53 6.67 9.51 9.32
N GLU A 54 5.82 10.38 8.82
CA GLU A 54 5.73 10.62 7.38
C GLU A 54 7.05 11.06 6.77
N ARG A 55 7.74 12.00 7.40
CA ARG A 55 9.02 12.51 6.88
C ARG A 55 10.08 11.43 6.79
N ALA A 56 10.16 10.59 7.82
CA ALA A 56 11.13 9.51 7.84
C ALA A 56 10.84 8.51 6.73
N LEU A 57 9.58 8.19 6.53
CA LEU A 57 9.18 7.26 5.47
C LEU A 57 9.44 7.85 4.08
N VAL A 58 9.16 9.14 3.87
CA VAL A 58 9.47 9.82 2.61
C VAL A 58 10.96 9.73 2.31
N ARG A 59 11.80 10.07 3.30
CA ARG A 59 13.26 10.04 3.13
C ARG A 59 13.73 8.64 2.76
N ASP A 60 13.26 7.64 3.48
CA ASP A 60 13.69 6.26 3.26
C ASP A 60 13.23 5.74 1.89
N ALA A 61 11.99 6.06 1.52
CA ALA A 61 11.46 5.66 0.21
C ALA A 61 12.21 6.32 -0.93
N VAL A 62 12.51 7.61 -0.83
CA VAL A 62 13.25 8.34 -1.87
C VAL A 62 14.62 7.72 -2.08
N HIS A 63 15.32 7.37 -1.01
CA HIS A 63 16.62 6.73 -1.12
C HIS A 63 16.58 5.39 -1.85
N LEU A 64 15.52 4.61 -1.65
CA LEU A 64 15.38 3.32 -2.34
C LEU A 64 14.89 3.48 -3.78
N LEU A 65 14.02 4.45 -4.03
CA LEU A 65 13.41 4.62 -5.35
C LEU A 65 14.38 5.04 -6.44
N VAL A 66 15.57 5.53 -6.07
CA VAL A 66 16.61 5.86 -7.05
C VAL A 66 17.37 4.62 -7.52
N ASP A 67 17.19 3.47 -6.88
CA ASP A 67 17.83 2.24 -7.29
C ASP A 67 17.22 1.72 -8.60
N PRO A 68 18.04 1.15 -9.50
CA PRO A 68 17.58 0.72 -10.81
C PRO A 68 16.31 -0.14 -10.84
N PRO A 69 16.15 -1.16 -9.96
CA PRO A 69 14.94 -1.97 -10.00
C PRO A 69 13.66 -1.16 -9.84
N PHE A 70 13.71 -0.10 -9.03
CA PHE A 70 12.53 0.73 -8.78
C PHE A 70 12.37 1.82 -9.82
N LEU A 71 13.47 2.40 -10.28
CA LEU A 71 13.41 3.41 -11.34
C LEU A 71 12.82 2.84 -12.63
N SER A 72 13.09 1.58 -12.94
CA SER A 72 12.55 0.97 -14.15
C SER A 72 11.10 0.52 -13.99
N ALA A 73 10.68 0.24 -12.76
CA ALA A 73 9.34 -0.27 -12.49
C ALA A 73 8.30 0.82 -12.26
N PHE A 74 8.68 1.91 -11.60
CA PHE A 74 7.75 2.96 -11.21
C PHE A 74 7.94 4.23 -12.02
N SER A 75 6.82 4.88 -12.36
CA SER A 75 6.88 6.26 -12.80
C SER A 75 6.98 7.16 -11.57
N LEU A 76 7.37 8.41 -11.77
CA LEU A 76 7.49 9.36 -10.68
C LEU A 76 6.17 9.58 -9.92
N ALA A 77 5.06 9.30 -10.57
CA ALA A 77 3.75 9.50 -9.98
C ALA A 77 3.19 8.27 -9.26
N ASP A 78 3.85 7.11 -9.38
CA ASP A 78 3.31 5.89 -8.79
C ASP A 78 3.34 5.89 -7.26
N PRO A 79 4.50 6.13 -6.60
CA PRO A 79 4.54 6.10 -5.14
C PRO A 79 4.11 7.43 -4.53
N ALA A 80 3.38 7.35 -3.42
CA ALA A 80 3.02 8.51 -2.61
C ALA A 80 3.03 8.12 -1.15
N VAL A 81 3.63 8.95 -0.30
CA VAL A 81 3.58 8.77 1.15
C VAL A 81 2.51 9.72 1.68
N ASP A 82 1.53 9.17 2.39
CA ASP A 82 0.40 9.99 2.83
C ASP A 82 -0.14 9.48 4.17
N ASN A 83 0.05 10.28 5.22
CA ASN A 83 -0.45 9.93 6.55
C ASN A 83 -1.97 9.98 6.64
N ARG A 84 -2.65 10.63 5.70
CA ARG A 84 -4.12 10.66 5.66
C ARG A 84 -4.71 9.31 5.30
N GLN A 85 -3.89 8.39 4.83
CA GLN A 85 -4.33 7.03 4.48
C GLN A 85 -4.30 6.06 5.67
N ILE A 86 -3.90 6.53 6.86
CA ILE A 86 -3.79 5.65 8.04
C ILE A 86 -5.13 4.98 8.35
N ASP A 87 -6.22 5.74 8.36
CA ASP A 87 -7.55 5.18 8.65
C ASP A 87 -7.96 4.17 7.57
N ARG A 88 -7.69 4.47 6.31
CA ARG A 88 -7.98 3.54 5.22
C ARG A 88 -7.17 2.26 5.34
N ALA A 89 -5.90 2.37 5.75
CA ALA A 89 -5.05 1.21 6.00
C ALA A 89 -5.63 0.35 7.12
N ARG A 90 -6.12 0.97 8.18
CA ARG A 90 -6.71 0.24 9.31
C ARG A 90 -7.96 -0.53 8.89
N VAL A 91 -8.86 0.10 8.15
CA VAL A 91 -10.08 -0.60 7.72
C VAL A 91 -9.75 -1.68 6.70
N LEU A 92 -8.77 -1.46 5.85
CA LEU A 92 -8.33 -2.46 4.90
C LEU A 92 -7.78 -3.68 5.64
N GLY A 93 -6.92 -3.45 6.65
CA GLY A 93 -6.38 -4.51 7.48
C GLY A 93 -7.45 -5.28 8.24
N SER A 94 -8.51 -4.59 8.68
CA SER A 94 -9.57 -5.26 9.42
C SER A 94 -10.41 -6.18 8.55
N SER A 95 -10.45 -5.94 7.24
CA SER A 95 -11.20 -6.80 6.33
C SER A 95 -10.34 -7.95 5.79
N ILE A 96 -9.02 -7.81 5.84
CA ILE A 96 -8.08 -8.81 5.35
C ILE A 96 -7.49 -9.54 6.54
N ARG A 97 -7.88 -10.78 6.72
CA ARG A 97 -7.47 -11.58 7.88
C ARG A 97 -6.33 -12.53 7.59
N TYR A 98 -5.99 -12.67 6.31
CA TYR A 98 -4.99 -13.66 5.90
C TYR A 98 -4.05 -13.05 4.88
N GLU A 99 -2.78 -13.39 4.99
CA GLU A 99 -1.79 -13.00 4.01
C GLU A 99 -2.16 -13.34 2.56
N PRO A 100 -2.92 -14.44 2.28
CA PRO A 100 -3.30 -14.73 0.90
C PRO A 100 -4.10 -13.65 0.19
N TYR A 101 -4.65 -12.69 0.92
CA TYR A 101 -5.32 -11.55 0.30
C TYR A 101 -4.36 -10.45 -0.14
N VAL A 102 -3.15 -10.45 0.38
CA VAL A 102 -2.12 -9.52 -0.07
C VAL A 102 -1.76 -9.87 -1.52
N GLY A 103 -1.70 -8.85 -2.37
CA GLY A 103 -1.46 -9.03 -3.79
C GLY A 103 -2.71 -9.29 -4.63
N ARG A 104 -3.86 -9.45 -4.01
CA ARG A 104 -5.11 -9.67 -4.73
C ARG A 104 -5.88 -8.37 -4.89
N ARG A 105 -6.38 -8.15 -6.10
CA ARG A 105 -7.19 -6.99 -6.40
C ARG A 105 -8.58 -7.13 -5.79
N MET A 106 -9.04 -6.08 -5.13
CA MET A 106 -10.42 -5.96 -4.65
C MET A 106 -11.05 -4.76 -5.36
N ASP A 107 -12.18 -4.99 -6.01
CA ASP A 107 -12.87 -3.95 -6.75
C ASP A 107 -14.11 -3.48 -6.02
N THR A 108 -14.37 -2.19 -6.11
CA THR A 108 -15.59 -1.54 -5.65
C THR A 108 -16.02 -2.02 -4.27
N ALA A 109 -15.17 -1.75 -3.29
CA ALA A 109 -15.41 -2.17 -1.91
C ALA A 109 -15.71 -0.97 -1.02
N PHE A 110 -16.69 -1.15 -0.13
CA PHE A 110 -16.98 -0.18 0.92
C PHE A 110 -16.68 -0.87 2.25
N ILE A 111 -15.60 -0.46 2.89
CA ILE A 111 -15.09 -1.15 4.08
C ILE A 111 -14.97 -0.15 5.22
N GLY A 112 -15.64 -0.43 6.34
CA GLY A 112 -15.52 0.40 7.53
C GLY A 112 -15.77 1.89 7.29
N GLY A 113 -16.69 2.23 6.39
CA GLY A 113 -16.99 3.61 6.06
C GLY A 113 -16.06 4.21 5.02
N GLN A 114 -15.08 3.46 4.51
CA GLN A 114 -14.13 3.92 3.50
C GLN A 114 -14.43 3.25 2.17
N TYR A 115 -14.39 4.03 1.10
CA TYR A 115 -14.64 3.51 -0.25
C TYR A 115 -13.32 3.26 -0.99
N PHE A 116 -13.26 2.10 -1.64
CA PHE A 116 -12.15 1.75 -2.53
C PHE A 116 -12.72 1.41 -3.90
N GLU A 117 -12.29 2.12 -4.94
CA GLU A 117 -12.69 1.79 -6.30
C GLU A 117 -12.05 0.47 -6.72
N SER A 118 -10.74 0.40 -6.60
CA SER A 118 -9.96 -0.83 -6.75
C SER A 118 -8.74 -0.68 -5.89
N VAL A 119 -8.36 -1.75 -5.21
CA VAL A 119 -7.20 -1.73 -4.32
C VAL A 119 -6.48 -3.07 -4.39
N VAL A 120 -5.15 -3.02 -4.36
CA VAL A 120 -4.32 -4.22 -4.28
C VAL A 120 -3.38 -4.06 -3.09
N PRO A 121 -3.64 -4.74 -1.97
CA PRO A 121 -2.74 -4.68 -0.81
C PRO A 121 -1.40 -5.30 -1.14
N VAL A 122 -0.32 -4.62 -0.76
CA VAL A 122 1.04 -5.11 -0.92
C VAL A 122 1.61 -5.53 0.43
N TYR A 123 1.41 -4.71 1.44
CA TYR A 123 1.86 -4.98 2.80
C TYR A 123 0.88 -4.36 3.78
N LEU A 124 0.52 -5.12 4.79
CA LEU A 124 -0.28 -4.64 5.91
C LEU A 124 0.43 -5.10 7.18
N ALA A 125 0.74 -4.17 8.07
CA ALA A 125 1.40 -4.52 9.31
C ALA A 125 0.57 -5.56 10.07
N PRO A 126 1.22 -6.55 10.70
CA PRO A 126 0.50 -7.59 11.44
C PRO A 126 -0.49 -7.03 12.45
N GLU A 127 -0.14 -5.91 13.08
CA GLU A 127 -1.00 -5.26 14.07
C GLU A 127 -2.34 -4.81 13.49
N LEU A 128 -2.39 -4.55 12.18
CA LEU A 128 -3.65 -4.17 11.52
C LEU A 128 -4.58 -5.36 11.34
N MET A 129 -4.04 -6.56 11.31
CA MET A 129 -4.78 -7.79 11.02
C MET A 129 -5.05 -8.64 12.25
N THR A 130 -4.45 -8.31 13.39
CA THR A 130 -4.55 -9.14 14.59
C THR A 130 -5.59 -8.70 15.60
N HIS A 131 -6.16 -7.53 15.42
CA HIS A 131 -7.16 -7.00 16.36
C HIS A 131 -8.52 -7.67 16.21
N LEU A 132 -8.69 -8.49 15.22
CA LEU A 132 -9.96 -9.15 14.98
C LEU A 132 -10.21 -10.18 16.08
N PRO A 133 -11.38 -10.14 16.71
CA PRO A 133 -11.67 -11.13 17.71
C PRO A 133 -11.56 -12.50 17.08
N VAL A 134 -10.79 -13.32 17.70
CA VAL A 134 -10.75 -14.70 17.29
C VAL A 134 -12.15 -15.22 17.53
N ALA A 135 -12.82 -15.55 16.48
CA ALA A 135 -14.11 -16.22 16.60
C ALA A 135 -13.80 -17.61 17.09
N SER A 136 -13.64 -17.70 18.29
CA SER A 136 -13.40 -19.01 18.85
C SER A 136 -14.72 -19.70 19.05
#